data_6872dd5bc149162352a5c66409ab9a39
#
_entry.id   6872dd5bc149162352a5c66409ab9a39
#
_cell.length_a   1.000
_cell.length_b   1.000
_cell.length_c   1.000
_cell.angle_alpha   90.00
_cell.angle_beta   90.00
_cell.angle_gamma   90.00
#
_symmetry.space_group_name_H-M   'P 1'
#
loop_
_entity.id
_entity.type
_entity.pdbx_description
1 polymer ?
#
loop_
_entity_poly.entity_id
_entity_poly.type
_entity_poly.pdbx_seq_one_letter_code
_entity_poly.pdbx_strand_id
1 'polypeptide(L)'
;MNERRHVTPLPLGDEIPFSKGLMARALVVTGLDPERSYLIASRADRDLAERGAVSLDLDRLGELAADVIGEEQAATTVGRLKRLDALQRLEAPLLLLIGGATGTGKSTIATEAAHRLGITRVTSTDFIRQTMRAFFSEEFMPSIHYSSFEARL
;
A
#
# COMPACT_ATOMS: atom_id res chain seq x y z
N MET A 1 6.39 15.70 16.94
CA MET A 1 6.30 14.28 17.35
C MET A 1 5.81 13.53 16.12
N ASN A 2 6.75 12.86 15.42
CA ASN A 2 6.49 12.30 14.09
C ASN A 2 5.73 10.98 14.28
N GLU A 3 4.39 11.02 14.26
CA GLU A 3 3.57 9.83 14.30
C GLU A 3 3.91 8.96 13.10
N ARG A 4 4.31 7.74 13.38
CA ARG A 4 4.78 6.75 12.41
C ARG A 4 3.67 6.47 11.41
N ARG A 5 3.75 7.05 10.24
CA ARG A 5 2.88 6.70 9.11
C ARG A 5 3.08 5.22 8.80
N HIS A 6 2.03 4.43 8.93
CA HIS A 6 2.05 2.99 8.67
C HIS A 6 1.91 2.66 7.17
N VAL A 7 1.90 3.67 6.33
CA VAL A 7 1.74 3.56 4.87
C VAL A 7 2.85 4.36 4.20
N THR A 8 3.42 3.83 3.13
CA THR A 8 4.45 4.52 2.34
C THR A 8 3.80 5.72 1.65
N PRO A 9 4.22 6.96 1.91
CA PRO A 9 3.61 8.14 1.33
C PRO A 9 3.86 8.20 -0.18
N LEU A 10 2.93 8.84 -0.90
CA LEU A 10 3.10 9.13 -2.32
C LEU A 10 4.13 10.25 -2.50
N PRO A 11 5.00 10.18 -3.52
CA PRO A 11 5.96 11.22 -3.84
C PRO A 11 5.28 12.37 -4.63
N LEU A 12 4.23 12.95 -4.04
CA LEU A 12 3.44 14.04 -4.60
C LEU A 12 3.46 15.25 -3.66
N GLY A 13 3.57 16.45 -4.23
CA GLY A 13 3.67 17.69 -3.46
C GLY A 13 5.02 17.83 -2.75
N ASP A 14 5.10 18.82 -1.85
CA ASP A 14 6.36 19.29 -1.26
C ASP A 14 6.80 18.51 -0.01
N GLU A 15 6.00 17.56 0.47
CA GLU A 15 6.29 16.84 1.72
C GLU A 15 7.45 15.83 1.58
N ILE A 16 7.66 15.28 0.39
CA ILE A 16 8.68 14.26 0.13
C ILE A 16 9.34 14.56 -1.21
N PRO A 17 10.67 14.49 -1.33
CA PRO A 17 11.36 14.60 -2.61
C PRO A 17 10.81 13.57 -3.60
N PHE A 18 10.68 13.96 -4.86
CA PHE A 18 10.23 13.05 -5.91
C PHE A 18 11.13 11.82 -5.98
N SER A 19 10.51 10.67 -6.09
CA SER A 19 11.20 9.39 -6.28
C SER A 19 10.52 8.62 -7.40
N LYS A 20 11.26 8.38 -8.47
CA LYS A 20 10.82 7.60 -9.63
C LYS A 20 10.29 6.21 -9.22
N GLY A 21 10.99 5.52 -8.32
CA GLY A 21 10.59 4.19 -7.84
C GLY A 21 9.29 4.22 -7.04
N LEU A 22 9.11 5.20 -6.15
CA LEU A 22 7.87 5.37 -5.40
C LEU A 22 6.70 5.75 -6.32
N MET A 23 6.94 6.61 -7.31
CA MET A 23 5.92 6.99 -8.29
C MET A 23 5.51 5.80 -9.16
N ALA A 24 6.46 5.04 -9.72
CA ALA A 24 6.16 3.85 -10.50
C ALA A 24 5.34 2.83 -9.68
N ARG A 25 5.72 2.59 -8.41
CA ARG A 25 4.96 1.73 -7.49
C ARG A 25 3.54 2.24 -7.27
N ALA A 26 3.37 3.54 -7.03
CA ALA A 26 2.05 4.14 -6.83
C ALA A 26 1.15 3.96 -8.07
N LEU A 27 1.70 4.11 -9.26
CA LEU A 27 1.00 3.89 -10.52
C LEU A 27 0.60 2.41 -10.70
N VAL A 28 1.46 1.45 -10.35
CA VAL A 28 1.11 0.01 -10.35
C VAL A 28 -0.05 -0.28 -9.41
N VAL A 29 -0.10 0.36 -8.24
CA VAL A 29 -1.22 0.23 -7.29
C VAL A 29 -2.54 0.69 -7.89
N THR A 30 -2.52 1.66 -8.81
CA THR A 30 -3.74 2.08 -9.54
C THR A 30 -4.23 1.06 -10.56
N GLY A 31 -3.51 -0.04 -10.77
CA GLY A 31 -3.83 -1.09 -11.75
C GLY A 31 -3.17 -0.89 -13.11
N LEU A 32 -2.23 0.04 -13.22
CA LEU A 32 -1.43 0.20 -14.43
C LEU A 32 -0.34 -0.88 -14.47
N ASP A 33 0.00 -1.35 -15.68
CA ASP A 33 1.09 -2.32 -15.82
C ASP A 33 2.45 -1.72 -15.42
N PRO A 34 3.41 -2.56 -14.96
CA PRO A 34 4.69 -2.08 -14.45
C PRO A 34 5.53 -1.31 -15.46
N GLU A 35 5.49 -1.68 -16.75
CA GLU A 35 6.28 -1.06 -17.80
C GLU A 35 5.79 0.37 -18.07
N ARG A 36 4.48 0.56 -18.26
CA ARG A 36 3.87 1.89 -18.43
C ARG A 36 4.03 2.75 -17.19
N SER A 37 3.89 2.15 -16.00
CA SER A 37 4.11 2.84 -14.73
C SER A 37 5.53 3.38 -14.61
N TYR A 38 6.53 2.59 -14.98
CA TYR A 38 7.92 3.02 -14.98
C TYR A 38 8.22 4.09 -16.05
N LEU A 39 7.60 3.97 -17.23
CA LEU A 39 7.73 4.94 -18.30
C LEU A 39 7.18 6.32 -17.90
N ILE A 40 5.97 6.35 -17.30
CA ILE A 40 5.38 7.59 -16.78
C ILE A 40 6.25 8.20 -15.68
N ALA A 41 6.70 7.39 -14.72
CA ALA A 41 7.57 7.85 -13.64
C ALA A 41 8.92 8.39 -14.17
N SER A 42 9.47 7.79 -15.22
CA SER A 42 10.71 8.27 -15.86
C SER A 42 10.51 9.57 -16.63
N ARG A 43 9.35 9.77 -17.26
CA ARG A 43 8.99 11.05 -17.89
C ARG A 43 8.83 12.16 -16.85
N ALA A 44 8.17 11.85 -15.73
CA ALA A 44 8.01 12.77 -14.61
C ALA A 44 9.36 13.20 -14.02
N ASP A 45 10.28 12.26 -13.82
CA ASP A 45 11.65 12.53 -13.37
C ASP A 45 12.41 13.48 -14.31
N ARG A 46 12.29 13.24 -15.61
CA ARG A 46 12.90 14.11 -16.64
C ARG A 46 12.27 15.49 -16.67
N ASP A 47 10.94 15.58 -16.66
CA ASP A 47 10.20 16.84 -16.64
C ASP A 47 10.58 17.71 -15.45
N LEU A 48 10.73 17.10 -14.27
CA LEU A 48 11.19 17.80 -13.07
C LEU A 48 12.62 18.34 -13.25
N ALA A 49 13.53 17.52 -13.79
CA ALA A 49 14.91 17.93 -14.04
C ALA A 49 14.99 19.09 -15.05
N GLU A 50 14.23 19.03 -16.15
CA GLU A 50 14.18 20.07 -17.18
C GLU A 50 13.61 21.40 -16.66
N ARG A 51 12.62 21.34 -15.76
CA ARG A 51 11.99 22.53 -15.15
C ARG A 51 12.74 23.05 -13.92
N GLY A 52 13.73 22.30 -13.41
CA GLY A 52 14.38 22.61 -12.13
C GLY A 52 13.42 22.53 -10.94
N ALA A 53 12.35 21.76 -11.06
CA ALA A 53 11.33 21.58 -10.02
C ALA A 53 11.68 20.38 -9.14
N VAL A 54 11.29 20.45 -7.85
CA VAL A 54 11.54 19.40 -6.84
C VAL A 54 10.31 18.57 -6.54
N SER A 55 9.13 19.06 -6.92
CA SER A 55 7.84 18.40 -6.67
C SER A 55 6.98 18.33 -7.93
N LEU A 56 6.12 17.31 -7.98
CA LEU A 56 5.18 17.07 -9.06
C LEU A 56 3.75 17.13 -8.50
N ASP A 57 2.91 17.91 -9.16
CA ASP A 57 1.48 17.91 -8.89
C ASP A 57 0.73 16.84 -9.71
N LEU A 58 -0.49 16.53 -9.31
CA LEU A 58 -1.32 15.50 -9.95
C LEU A 58 -1.81 15.90 -11.34
N ASP A 59 -1.97 17.19 -11.62
CA ASP A 59 -2.46 17.66 -12.90
C ASP A 59 -1.35 17.50 -13.95
N ARG A 60 -0.13 17.89 -13.59
CA ARG A 60 1.05 17.66 -14.45
C ARG A 60 1.34 16.18 -14.65
N LEU A 61 1.22 15.35 -13.61
CA LEU A 61 1.34 13.90 -13.75
C LEU A 61 0.29 13.36 -14.73
N GLY A 62 -0.94 13.90 -14.69
CA GLY A 62 -2.00 13.53 -15.61
C GLY A 62 -1.67 13.80 -17.07
N GLU A 63 -1.10 14.99 -17.38
CA GLU A 63 -0.62 15.34 -18.73
C GLU A 63 0.46 14.36 -19.20
N LEU A 64 1.48 14.12 -18.37
CA LEU A 64 2.59 13.20 -18.71
C LEU A 64 2.10 11.75 -18.87
N ALA A 65 1.08 11.36 -18.11
CA ALA A 65 0.46 10.04 -18.24
C ALA A 65 -0.39 9.94 -19.52
N ALA A 66 -1.12 10.99 -19.89
CA ALA A 66 -1.96 11.02 -21.10
C ALA A 66 -1.12 10.74 -22.37
N ASP A 67 0.10 11.24 -22.42
CA ASP A 67 1.04 10.97 -23.53
C ASP A 67 1.46 9.49 -23.64
N VAL A 68 1.28 8.69 -22.58
CA VAL A 68 1.70 7.28 -22.54
C VAL A 68 0.53 6.33 -22.68
N ILE A 69 -0.60 6.65 -22.01
CA ILE A 69 -1.74 5.76 -21.84
C ILE A 69 -3.07 6.34 -22.38
N GLY A 70 -3.03 7.56 -22.94
CA GLY A 70 -4.22 8.26 -23.42
C GLY A 70 -4.98 8.97 -22.30
N GLU A 71 -5.78 9.98 -22.69
CA GLU A 71 -6.46 10.90 -21.74
C GLU A 71 -7.42 10.19 -20.79
N GLU A 72 -8.26 9.27 -21.28
CA GLU A 72 -9.26 8.57 -20.48
C GLU A 72 -8.62 7.71 -19.39
N GLN A 73 -7.58 6.93 -19.77
CA GLN A 73 -6.88 6.08 -18.82
C GLN A 73 -6.06 6.91 -17.84
N ALA A 74 -5.46 8.02 -18.28
CA ALA A 74 -4.73 8.94 -17.42
C ALA A 74 -5.64 9.58 -16.36
N ALA A 75 -6.82 10.09 -16.76
CA ALA A 75 -7.80 10.64 -15.83
C ALA A 75 -8.26 9.61 -14.78
N THR A 76 -8.51 8.36 -15.21
CA THR A 76 -8.84 7.26 -14.30
C THR A 76 -7.70 6.98 -13.31
N THR A 77 -6.46 6.95 -13.79
CA THR A 77 -5.26 6.69 -12.99
C THR A 77 -5.03 7.80 -11.96
N VAL A 78 -5.12 9.06 -12.37
CA VAL A 78 -5.02 10.23 -11.46
C VAL A 78 -6.14 10.20 -10.42
N GLY A 79 -7.37 9.86 -10.81
CA GLY A 79 -8.48 9.71 -9.88
C GLY A 79 -8.23 8.63 -8.81
N ARG A 80 -7.60 7.52 -9.18
CA ARG A 80 -7.19 6.46 -8.23
C ARG A 80 -6.05 6.91 -7.32
N LEU A 81 -5.06 7.64 -7.85
CA LEU A 81 -3.98 8.22 -7.04
C LEU A 81 -4.51 9.22 -6.02
N LYS A 82 -5.46 10.09 -6.40
CA LYS A 82 -6.13 11.01 -5.45
C LYS A 82 -6.80 10.27 -4.29
N ARG A 83 -7.46 9.14 -4.57
CA ARG A 83 -8.07 8.31 -3.53
C ARG A 83 -7.02 7.64 -2.64
N LEU A 84 -5.92 7.18 -3.23
CA LEU A 84 -4.82 6.58 -2.47
C LEU A 84 -4.16 7.61 -1.56
N ASP A 85 -3.91 8.84 -2.05
CA ASP A 85 -3.39 9.93 -1.23
C ASP A 85 -4.34 10.28 -0.07
N ALA A 86 -5.64 10.36 -0.34
CA ALA A 86 -6.64 10.59 0.70
C ALA A 86 -6.64 9.50 1.78
N LEU A 87 -6.48 8.23 1.40
CA LEU A 87 -6.33 7.12 2.36
C LEU A 87 -5.07 7.26 3.22
N GLN A 88 -3.97 7.74 2.64
CA GLN A 88 -2.70 7.92 3.37
C GLN A 88 -2.73 9.10 4.34
N ARG A 89 -3.60 10.07 4.11
CA ARG A 89 -3.81 11.26 4.96
C ARG A 89 -4.83 11.06 6.06
N LEU A 90 -5.45 9.87 6.15
CA LEU A 90 -6.37 9.56 7.25
C LEU A 90 -5.63 9.64 8.60
N GLU A 91 -6.23 10.34 9.55
CA GLU A 91 -5.71 10.40 10.93
C GLU A 91 -5.87 9.06 11.65
N ALA A 92 -6.89 8.28 11.28
CA ALA A 92 -7.13 6.95 11.82
C ALA A 92 -6.30 5.88 11.08
N PRO A 93 -5.76 4.87 11.77
CA PRO A 93 -5.04 3.79 11.14
C PRO A 93 -5.97 2.95 10.25
N LEU A 94 -5.52 2.63 9.02
CA LEU A 94 -6.22 1.69 8.15
C LEU A 94 -5.98 0.26 8.63
N LEU A 95 -7.04 -0.43 9.04
CA LEU A 95 -7.04 -1.83 9.42
C LEU A 95 -7.77 -2.66 8.37
N LEU A 96 -7.06 -3.59 7.74
CA LEU A 96 -7.62 -4.51 6.76
C LEU A 96 -7.63 -5.93 7.35
N LEU A 97 -8.82 -6.49 7.55
CA LEU A 97 -9.01 -7.86 8.05
C LEU A 97 -9.30 -8.80 6.88
N ILE A 98 -8.47 -9.84 6.72
CA ILE A 98 -8.62 -10.84 5.68
C ILE A 98 -8.93 -12.19 6.32
N GLY A 99 -10.16 -12.65 6.15
CA GLY A 99 -10.66 -13.94 6.67
C GLY A 99 -10.88 -14.96 5.55
N GLY A 100 -10.96 -16.23 5.92
CA GLY A 100 -11.27 -17.34 5.02
C GLY A 100 -10.81 -18.70 5.56
N ALA A 101 -11.18 -19.78 4.91
CA ALA A 101 -10.82 -21.14 5.30
C ALA A 101 -9.31 -21.40 5.21
N THR A 102 -8.81 -22.44 5.88
CA THR A 102 -7.41 -22.87 5.79
C THR A 102 -7.07 -23.27 4.37
N GLY A 103 -5.87 -22.90 3.90
CA GLY A 103 -5.40 -23.24 2.54
C GLY A 103 -5.91 -22.32 1.41
N THR A 104 -6.78 -21.33 1.68
CA THR A 104 -7.36 -20.45 0.65
C THR A 104 -6.44 -19.30 0.19
N GLY A 105 -5.17 -19.28 0.60
CA GLY A 105 -4.23 -18.24 0.18
C GLY A 105 -4.36 -16.89 0.91
N LYS A 106 -5.05 -16.85 2.07
CA LYS A 106 -5.24 -15.61 2.87
C LYS A 106 -3.95 -14.83 3.10
N SER A 107 -2.88 -15.53 3.49
CA SER A 107 -1.60 -14.87 3.79
C SER A 107 -0.98 -14.25 2.53
N THR A 108 -1.09 -14.94 1.40
CA THR A 108 -0.61 -14.41 0.10
C THR A 108 -1.38 -13.16 -0.31
N ILE A 109 -2.72 -13.22 -0.20
CA ILE A 109 -3.59 -12.06 -0.51
C ILE A 109 -3.30 -10.91 0.46
N ALA A 110 -3.13 -11.20 1.75
CA ALA A 110 -2.82 -10.18 2.76
C ALA A 110 -1.49 -9.48 2.47
N THR A 111 -0.45 -10.24 2.13
CA THR A 111 0.87 -9.70 1.80
C THR A 111 0.82 -8.86 0.52
N GLU A 112 0.15 -9.34 -0.52
CA GLU A 112 0.00 -8.63 -1.78
C GLU A 112 -0.83 -7.35 -1.62
N ALA A 113 -1.94 -7.41 -0.89
CA ALA A 113 -2.76 -6.24 -0.59
C ALA A 113 -1.97 -5.20 0.23
N ALA A 114 -1.23 -5.63 1.25
CA ALA A 114 -0.37 -4.77 2.04
C ALA A 114 0.70 -4.10 1.18
N HIS A 115 1.37 -4.87 0.32
CA HIS A 115 2.39 -4.35 -0.59
C HIS A 115 1.80 -3.29 -1.54
N ARG A 116 0.64 -3.56 -2.15
CA ARG A 116 -0.03 -2.61 -3.05
C ARG A 116 -0.51 -1.35 -2.35
N LEU A 117 -1.07 -1.47 -1.16
CA LEU A 117 -1.58 -0.34 -0.38
C LEU A 117 -0.47 0.41 0.40
N GLY A 118 0.77 -0.09 0.37
CA GLY A 118 1.86 0.49 1.14
C GLY A 118 1.77 0.23 2.64
N ILE A 119 0.93 -0.74 3.08
CA ILE A 119 0.81 -1.12 4.49
C ILE A 119 2.07 -1.87 4.92
N THR A 120 2.75 -1.37 5.94
CA THR A 120 4.05 -1.89 6.39
C THR A 120 3.93 -3.00 7.42
N ARG A 121 2.74 -3.21 8.00
CA ARG A 121 2.51 -4.23 9.03
C ARG A 121 1.49 -5.25 8.58
N VAL A 122 1.93 -6.49 8.44
CA VAL A 122 1.06 -7.65 8.22
C VAL A 122 1.25 -8.60 9.39
N THR A 123 0.17 -8.95 10.05
CA THR A 123 0.19 -9.83 11.22
C THR A 123 -0.82 -10.95 11.04
N SER A 124 -0.42 -12.19 11.23
CA SER A 124 -1.35 -13.33 11.25
C SER A 124 -1.83 -13.63 12.67
N THR A 125 -3.06 -14.07 12.79
CA THR A 125 -3.61 -14.54 14.08
C THR A 125 -2.85 -15.76 14.61
N ASP A 126 -2.32 -16.60 13.72
CA ASP A 126 -1.50 -17.75 14.12
C ASP A 126 -0.17 -17.32 14.75
N PHE A 127 0.46 -16.27 14.20
CA PHE A 127 1.67 -15.70 14.80
C PHE A 127 1.39 -15.13 16.19
N ILE A 128 0.30 -14.38 16.35
CA ILE A 128 -0.13 -13.85 17.67
C ILE A 128 -0.35 -15.00 18.64
N ARG A 129 -1.08 -16.03 18.23
CA ARG A 129 -1.34 -17.21 19.06
C ARG A 129 -0.07 -17.93 19.47
N GLN A 130 0.87 -18.15 18.55
CA GLN A 130 2.18 -18.73 18.86
C GLN A 130 2.96 -17.89 19.87
N THR A 131 2.96 -16.58 19.70
CA THR A 131 3.61 -15.68 20.65
C THR A 131 2.95 -15.78 22.02
N MET A 132 1.63 -15.79 22.12
CA MET A 132 0.92 -15.94 23.38
C MET A 132 1.23 -17.28 24.07
N ARG A 133 1.32 -18.38 23.31
CA ARG A 133 1.72 -19.71 23.85
C ARG A 133 3.10 -19.72 24.44
N ALA A 134 4.01 -18.85 24.02
CA ALA A 134 5.35 -18.74 24.61
C ALA A 134 5.32 -18.11 26.02
N PHE A 135 4.29 -17.34 26.34
CA PHE A 135 4.15 -16.65 27.63
C PHE A 135 3.11 -17.28 28.56
N PHE A 136 2.11 -17.97 28.03
CA PHE A 136 1.00 -18.53 28.79
C PHE A 136 0.93 -20.05 28.61
N SER A 137 0.93 -20.77 29.75
CA SER A 137 0.78 -22.22 29.74
C SER A 137 -0.66 -22.62 29.32
N GLU A 138 -0.82 -23.87 28.89
CA GLU A 138 -2.13 -24.44 28.56
C GLU A 138 -3.10 -24.44 29.75
N GLU A 139 -2.56 -24.64 30.95
CA GLU A 139 -3.34 -24.62 32.22
C GLU A 139 -3.90 -23.22 32.49
N PHE A 140 -3.14 -22.15 32.18
CA PHE A 140 -3.58 -20.77 32.42
C PHE A 140 -4.53 -20.26 31.34
N MET A 141 -4.28 -20.59 30.07
CA MET A 141 -5.08 -20.10 28.95
C MET A 141 -5.29 -21.19 27.90
N PRO A 142 -6.16 -22.18 28.18
CA PRO A 142 -6.40 -23.31 27.28
C PRO A 142 -6.81 -22.90 25.86
N SER A 143 -7.62 -21.84 25.74
CA SER A 143 -8.20 -21.39 24.47
C SER A 143 -7.19 -21.03 23.39
N ILE A 144 -5.97 -20.63 23.75
CA ILE A 144 -4.91 -20.31 22.78
C ILE A 144 -4.18 -21.55 22.29
N HIS A 145 -4.28 -22.67 23.01
CA HIS A 145 -3.62 -23.94 22.67
C HIS A 145 -4.47 -24.83 21.75
N TYR A 146 -5.77 -24.56 21.64
CA TYR A 146 -6.63 -25.23 20.64
C TYR A 146 -6.50 -24.56 19.26
N SER A 147 -6.81 -25.33 18.22
CA SER A 147 -6.95 -24.75 16.88
C SER A 147 -8.20 -23.85 16.82
N SER A 148 -8.24 -22.91 15.87
CA SER A 148 -9.41 -22.05 15.68
C SER A 148 -10.68 -22.83 15.33
N PHE A 149 -10.56 -24.11 14.95
CA PHE A 149 -11.67 -25.00 14.63
C PHE A 149 -12.15 -25.82 15.83
N GLU A 150 -11.32 -25.95 16.86
CA GLU A 150 -11.59 -26.77 18.05
C GLU A 150 -11.97 -25.90 19.26
N ALA A 151 -11.72 -24.60 19.20
CA ALA A 151 -12.09 -23.68 20.26
C ALA A 151 -13.62 -23.64 20.38
N ARG A 152 -14.17 -24.31 21.42
CA ARG A 152 -15.56 -24.17 21.82
C ARG A 152 -15.68 -22.84 22.58
N LEU A 153 -16.69 -22.04 22.22
CA LEU A 153 -17.13 -20.88 22.99
C LEU A 153 -17.76 -21.32 24.31
#